data_281725e55e950f344be4db8e91411787
#
_entry.id   281725e55e950f344be4db8e91411787
#
_cell.length_a   1.000
_cell.length_b   1.000
_cell.length_c   1.000
_cell.angle_alpha   90.00
_cell.angle_beta   90.00
_cell.angle_gamma   90.00
#
_symmetry.space_group_name_H-M   'P 1'
#
loop_
_entity.id
_entity.type
_entity.pdbx_description
1 polymer ?
#
loop_
_entity_poly.entity_id
_entity_poly.type
_entity_poly.pdbx_seq_one_letter_code
_entity_poly.pdbx_strand_id
1 'polypeptide(L)'
;ENDMKFQQELTLAQIEMREVTLNYIGQELHDDIGQKLSVAKLMVNHLFSQCDEMAKGSLSEINELLGETIQDIRNMSKTFITDQVEHFGLIDTLEIEMNRIARLKLIDIEFHSNKHDIEINPKDGVIIFRIIQESVNNTLKHSKAKNLKIQVEDSPKTLKITIQDNGVGFGGGRKDGSGLNNMKKRALMMDANLEITSHPDIGTALKLK
;
A
#
# COMPACT_ATOMS: atom_id res chain seq x y z
N GLU A 1 3.89 5.25 43.16
CA GLU A 1 4.61 5.65 41.92
C GLU A 1 4.78 4.49 40.91
N ASN A 2 5.18 3.31 41.40
CA ASN A 2 5.34 2.12 40.54
C ASN A 2 4.00 1.62 39.94
N ASP A 3 2.92 1.63 40.75
CA ASP A 3 1.60 1.17 40.28
C ASP A 3 1.02 2.08 39.20
N MET A 4 1.24 3.40 39.28
CA MET A 4 0.80 4.33 38.23
C MET A 4 1.59 4.16 36.93
N LYS A 5 2.90 3.94 37.02
CA LYS A 5 3.72 3.65 35.83
C LYS A 5 3.31 2.34 35.15
N PHE A 6 3.11 1.30 35.95
CA PHE A 6 2.65 0.00 35.43
C PHE A 6 1.27 0.09 34.75
N GLN A 7 0.33 0.86 35.35
CA GLN A 7 -0.98 1.10 34.74
C GLN A 7 -0.88 1.90 33.43
N GLN A 8 0.04 2.87 33.35
CA GLN A 8 0.28 3.62 32.11
C GLN A 8 0.89 2.73 31.03
N GLU A 9 1.88 1.91 31.35
CA GLU A 9 2.49 0.95 30.43
C GLU A 9 1.47 -0.08 29.92
N LEU A 10 0.60 -0.59 30.80
CA LEU A 10 -0.46 -1.51 30.42
C LEU A 10 -1.48 -0.86 29.47
N THR A 11 -1.84 0.39 29.73
CA THR A 11 -2.78 1.12 28.88
C THR A 11 -2.16 1.40 27.52
N LEU A 12 -0.89 1.80 27.46
CA LEU A 12 -0.17 1.99 26.21
C LEU A 12 -0.07 0.69 25.39
N ALA A 13 0.29 -0.42 26.04
CA ALA A 13 0.35 -1.73 25.39
C ALA A 13 -1.01 -2.20 24.85
N GLN A 14 -2.11 -1.89 25.56
CA GLN A 14 -3.47 -2.19 25.10
C GLN A 14 -3.87 -1.34 23.89
N ILE A 15 -3.52 -0.05 23.88
CA ILE A 15 -3.75 0.84 22.73
C ILE A 15 -2.97 0.32 21.53
N GLU A 16 -1.68 0.04 21.69
CA GLU A 16 -0.81 -0.48 20.64
C GLU A 16 -1.32 -1.81 20.06
N MET A 17 -1.71 -2.76 20.93
CA MET A 17 -2.29 -4.03 20.49
C MET A 17 -3.61 -3.84 19.72
N ARG A 18 -4.48 -2.92 20.17
CA ARG A 18 -5.73 -2.60 19.51
C ARG A 18 -5.49 -2.01 18.12
N GLU A 19 -4.53 -1.12 17.98
CA GLU A 19 -4.19 -0.47 16.72
C GLU A 19 -3.58 -1.46 15.74
N VAL A 20 -2.63 -2.30 16.17
CA VAL A 20 -2.08 -3.39 15.34
C VAL A 20 -3.19 -4.33 14.85
N THR A 21 -4.17 -4.65 15.72
CA THR A 21 -5.28 -5.53 15.35
C THR A 21 -6.21 -4.87 14.33
N LEU A 22 -6.57 -3.59 14.52
CA LEU A 22 -7.42 -2.85 13.58
C LEU A 22 -6.77 -2.71 12.21
N ASN A 23 -5.46 -2.52 12.18
CA ASN A 23 -4.70 -2.43 10.93
C ASN A 23 -4.63 -3.77 10.19
N TYR A 24 -4.40 -4.85 10.92
CA TYR A 24 -4.47 -6.21 10.36
C TYR A 24 -5.85 -6.47 9.74
N ILE A 25 -6.92 -6.13 10.47
CA ILE A 25 -8.30 -6.27 9.97
C ILE A 25 -8.53 -5.40 8.73
N GLY A 26 -8.08 -4.15 8.72
CA GLY A 26 -8.24 -3.24 7.59
C GLY A 26 -7.54 -3.75 6.32
N GLN A 27 -6.37 -4.37 6.46
CA GLN A 27 -5.63 -4.97 5.36
C GLN A 27 -6.27 -6.27 4.87
N GLU A 28 -6.68 -7.17 5.78
CA GLU A 28 -7.41 -8.40 5.43
C GLU A 28 -8.71 -8.08 4.69
N LEU A 29 -9.45 -7.05 5.14
CA LEU A 29 -10.64 -6.57 4.46
C LEU A 29 -10.31 -6.11 3.03
N HIS A 30 -9.22 -5.38 2.84
CA HIS A 30 -8.83 -4.91 1.51
C HIS A 30 -8.33 -6.04 0.61
N ASP A 31 -7.41 -6.88 1.12
CA ASP A 31 -6.69 -7.85 0.30
C ASP A 31 -7.53 -9.12 0.05
N ASP A 32 -8.29 -9.61 1.01
CA ASP A 32 -9.12 -10.80 0.84
C ASP A 32 -10.54 -10.45 0.37
N ILE A 33 -11.27 -9.63 1.11
CA ILE A 33 -12.67 -9.32 0.78
C ILE A 33 -12.75 -8.39 -0.43
N GLY A 34 -11.91 -7.37 -0.52
CA GLY A 34 -11.86 -6.46 -1.66
C GLY A 34 -11.50 -7.17 -2.98
N GLN A 35 -10.60 -8.17 -2.94
CA GLN A 35 -10.27 -8.98 -4.11
C GLN A 35 -11.42 -9.91 -4.49
N LYS A 36 -12.04 -10.61 -3.55
CA LYS A 36 -13.19 -11.50 -3.80
C LYS A 36 -14.37 -10.73 -4.41
N LEU A 37 -14.68 -9.55 -3.89
CA LEU A 37 -15.72 -8.69 -4.44
C LEU A 37 -15.38 -8.18 -5.84
N SER A 38 -14.11 -7.87 -6.10
CA SER A 38 -13.67 -7.48 -7.45
C SER A 38 -13.83 -8.61 -8.46
N VAL A 39 -13.54 -9.85 -8.07
CA VAL A 39 -13.79 -11.04 -8.91
C VAL A 39 -15.30 -11.24 -9.10
N ALA A 40 -16.11 -11.13 -8.04
CA ALA A 40 -17.58 -11.22 -8.14
C ALA A 40 -18.14 -10.17 -9.10
N LYS A 41 -17.64 -8.93 -9.05
CA LYS A 41 -18.01 -7.85 -9.97
C LYS A 41 -17.65 -8.18 -11.43
N LEU A 42 -16.49 -8.77 -11.66
CA LEU A 42 -16.09 -9.23 -12.99
C LEU A 42 -17.01 -10.36 -13.51
N MET A 43 -17.41 -11.29 -12.65
CA MET A 43 -18.37 -12.35 -12.99
C MET A 43 -19.74 -11.79 -13.34
N VAL A 44 -20.24 -10.83 -12.56
CA VAL A 44 -21.50 -10.13 -12.84
C VAL A 44 -21.43 -9.38 -14.17
N ASN A 45 -20.34 -8.68 -14.47
CA ASN A 45 -20.14 -8.00 -15.76
C ASN A 45 -20.10 -8.99 -16.93
N HIS A 46 -19.52 -10.16 -16.74
CA HIS A 46 -19.53 -11.22 -17.76
C HIS A 46 -20.95 -11.75 -18.00
N LEU A 47 -21.71 -12.03 -16.96
CA LEU A 47 -23.11 -12.47 -17.08
C LEU A 47 -23.99 -11.38 -17.71
N PHE A 48 -23.77 -10.10 -17.39
CA PHE A 48 -24.49 -8.98 -17.97
C PHE A 48 -24.37 -8.91 -19.49
N SER A 49 -23.20 -9.32 -20.04
CA SER A 49 -22.97 -9.37 -21.47
C SER A 49 -23.69 -10.53 -22.20
N GLN A 50 -24.19 -11.51 -21.46
CA GLN A 50 -24.76 -12.76 -21.99
C GLN A 50 -26.24 -12.96 -21.68
N CYS A 51 -26.87 -12.10 -20.84
CA CYS A 51 -28.22 -12.29 -20.38
C CYS A 51 -29.26 -11.49 -21.18
N ASP A 52 -30.52 -11.94 -21.08
CA ASP A 52 -31.69 -11.28 -21.67
C ASP A 52 -32.01 -9.96 -20.96
N GLU A 53 -32.77 -9.07 -21.65
CA GLU A 53 -33.18 -7.75 -21.12
C GLU A 53 -33.87 -7.81 -19.75
N MET A 54 -34.63 -8.87 -19.46
CA MET A 54 -35.32 -9.02 -18.17
C MET A 54 -34.35 -9.20 -16.97
N ALA A 55 -33.18 -9.82 -17.19
CA ALA A 55 -32.18 -10.05 -16.14
C ALA A 55 -31.21 -8.88 -15.97
N LYS A 56 -31.08 -8.00 -16.96
CA LYS A 56 -30.13 -6.87 -16.95
C LYS A 56 -30.40 -5.89 -15.83
N GLY A 57 -31.67 -5.62 -15.47
CA GLY A 57 -32.01 -4.73 -14.39
C GLY A 57 -31.43 -5.18 -13.06
N SER A 58 -31.70 -6.43 -12.66
CA SER A 58 -31.18 -6.98 -11.40
C SER A 58 -29.67 -7.13 -11.38
N LEU A 59 -29.05 -7.48 -12.53
CA LEU A 59 -27.59 -7.56 -12.62
C LEU A 59 -26.92 -6.18 -12.53
N SER A 60 -27.59 -5.12 -13.04
CA SER A 60 -27.11 -3.75 -12.89
C SER A 60 -27.12 -3.31 -11.42
N GLU A 61 -28.18 -3.58 -10.69
CA GLU A 61 -28.29 -3.29 -9.25
C GLU A 61 -27.22 -4.04 -8.44
N ILE A 62 -27.01 -5.34 -8.72
CA ILE A 62 -25.95 -6.13 -8.08
C ILE A 62 -24.56 -5.53 -8.37
N ASN A 63 -24.31 -5.11 -9.61
CA ASN A 63 -23.02 -4.52 -10.01
C ASN A 63 -22.76 -3.18 -9.32
N GLU A 64 -23.80 -2.38 -9.08
CA GLU A 64 -23.75 -1.13 -8.35
C GLU A 64 -23.45 -1.37 -6.86
N LEU A 65 -24.21 -2.26 -6.19
CA LEU A 65 -23.97 -2.66 -4.81
C LEU A 65 -22.58 -3.22 -4.58
N LEU A 66 -22.06 -4.05 -5.48
CA LEU A 66 -20.69 -4.53 -5.43
C LEU A 66 -19.68 -3.37 -5.55
N GLY A 67 -19.97 -2.40 -6.42
CA GLY A 67 -19.15 -1.20 -6.58
C GLY A 67 -19.07 -0.36 -5.32
N GLU A 68 -20.19 -0.11 -4.69
CA GLU A 68 -20.30 0.63 -3.42
C GLU A 68 -19.57 -0.12 -2.29
N THR A 69 -19.81 -1.42 -2.13
CA THR A 69 -19.15 -2.23 -1.09
C THR A 69 -17.63 -2.26 -1.25
N ILE A 70 -17.11 -2.37 -2.47
CA ILE A 70 -15.68 -2.26 -2.75
C ILE A 70 -15.14 -0.89 -2.34
N GLN A 71 -15.90 0.17 -2.60
CA GLN A 71 -15.50 1.53 -2.24
C GLN A 71 -15.48 1.75 -0.72
N ASP A 72 -16.46 1.20 -0.01
CA ASP A 72 -16.55 1.28 1.45
C ASP A 72 -15.35 0.57 2.11
N ILE A 73 -15.00 -0.62 1.66
CA ILE A 73 -13.82 -1.35 2.14
C ILE A 73 -12.54 -0.55 1.87
N ARG A 74 -12.41 0.07 0.70
CA ARG A 74 -11.26 0.94 0.38
C ARG A 74 -11.20 2.17 1.29
N ASN A 75 -12.34 2.77 1.62
CA ASN A 75 -12.41 3.92 2.50
C ASN A 75 -12.00 3.54 3.93
N MET A 76 -12.51 2.41 4.46
CA MET A 76 -12.08 1.86 5.76
C MET A 76 -10.58 1.63 5.80
N SER A 77 -10.03 0.94 4.81
CA SER A 77 -8.58 0.70 4.73
C SER A 77 -7.74 1.98 4.66
N LYS A 78 -8.26 3.06 4.05
CA LYS A 78 -7.57 4.36 4.02
C LYS A 78 -7.54 5.01 5.40
N THR A 79 -8.63 4.97 6.14
CA THR A 79 -8.74 5.55 7.48
C THR A 79 -7.71 4.91 8.42
N PHE A 80 -7.61 3.58 8.42
CA PHE A 80 -6.63 2.87 9.26
C PHE A 80 -5.18 3.29 9.00
N ILE A 81 -4.77 3.46 7.74
CA ILE A 81 -3.39 3.87 7.42
C ILE A 81 -3.13 5.33 7.82
N THR A 82 -4.13 6.19 7.68
CA THR A 82 -4.01 7.58 8.13
C THR A 82 -3.76 7.62 9.63
N ASP A 83 -4.55 6.90 10.40
CA ASP A 83 -4.42 6.80 11.86
C ASP A 83 -3.05 6.25 12.26
N GLN A 84 -2.50 5.26 11.52
CA GLN A 84 -1.16 4.72 11.80
C GLN A 84 -0.06 5.76 11.59
N VAL A 85 -0.06 6.42 10.42
CA VAL A 85 0.96 7.43 10.12
C VAL A 85 0.87 8.61 11.09
N GLU A 86 -0.34 8.98 11.54
CA GLU A 86 -0.54 10.05 12.53
C GLU A 86 -0.02 9.66 13.92
N HIS A 87 -0.17 8.41 14.34
CA HIS A 87 0.17 7.97 15.70
C HIS A 87 1.60 7.43 15.84
N PHE A 88 2.06 6.66 14.87
CA PHE A 88 3.39 6.01 14.92
C PHE A 88 4.43 6.70 14.02
N GLY A 89 4.03 7.58 13.13
CA GLY A 89 4.90 8.14 12.11
C GLY A 89 5.08 7.22 10.89
N LEU A 90 5.70 7.79 9.85
CA LEU A 90 5.88 7.10 8.57
C LEU A 90 6.81 5.88 8.68
N ILE A 91 7.92 6.02 9.41
CA ILE A 91 8.96 4.96 9.44
C ILE A 91 8.46 3.72 10.14
N ASP A 92 7.85 3.86 11.33
CA ASP A 92 7.32 2.71 12.08
C ASP A 92 6.21 2.01 11.30
N THR A 93 5.33 2.80 10.65
CA THR A 93 4.28 2.25 9.79
C THR A 93 4.87 1.44 8.64
N LEU A 94 5.96 1.91 8.02
CA LEU A 94 6.66 1.18 6.96
C LEU A 94 7.36 -0.07 7.49
N GLU A 95 8.01 -0.01 8.65
CA GLU A 95 8.66 -1.16 9.28
C GLU A 95 7.67 -2.28 9.58
N ILE A 96 6.51 -1.94 10.16
CA ILE A 96 5.43 -2.90 10.43
C ILE A 96 5.00 -3.59 9.13
N GLU A 97 4.77 -2.84 8.06
CA GLU A 97 4.34 -3.38 6.76
C GLU A 97 5.43 -4.24 6.11
N MET A 98 6.69 -3.80 6.10
CA MET A 98 7.78 -4.58 5.54
C MET A 98 8.03 -5.88 6.30
N ASN A 99 7.97 -5.85 7.64
CA ASN A 99 8.07 -7.03 8.48
C ASN A 99 6.92 -8.02 8.23
N ARG A 100 5.69 -7.52 8.00
CA ARG A 100 4.54 -8.35 7.64
C ARG A 100 4.78 -9.10 6.33
N ILE A 101 5.23 -8.39 5.29
CA ILE A 101 5.49 -8.99 3.97
C ILE A 101 6.66 -9.97 4.02
N ALA A 102 7.72 -9.66 4.77
CA ALA A 102 8.86 -10.54 4.95
C ALA A 102 8.48 -11.91 5.58
N ARG A 103 7.48 -11.92 6.50
CA ARG A 103 6.95 -13.17 7.09
C ARG A 103 6.32 -14.11 6.07
N LEU A 104 5.84 -13.60 4.94
CA LEU A 104 5.30 -14.43 3.86
C LEU A 104 6.37 -15.23 3.12
N LYS A 105 7.67 -14.90 3.30
CA LYS A 105 8.82 -15.57 2.68
C LYS A 105 8.74 -15.68 1.15
N LEU A 106 8.06 -14.72 0.52
CA LEU A 106 7.93 -14.64 -0.94
C LEU A 106 9.11 -13.93 -1.59
N ILE A 107 9.74 -13.01 -0.84
CA ILE A 107 10.85 -12.18 -1.28
C ILE A 107 11.67 -11.75 -0.06
N ASP A 108 12.98 -11.57 -0.23
CA ASP A 108 13.82 -10.98 0.79
C ASP A 108 13.70 -9.45 0.74
N ILE A 109 13.35 -8.83 1.89
CA ILE A 109 13.13 -7.39 1.99
C ILE A 109 14.19 -6.79 2.90
N GLU A 110 14.91 -5.78 2.39
CA GLU A 110 15.80 -4.92 3.15
C GLU A 110 15.14 -3.54 3.28
N PHE A 111 14.78 -3.15 4.51
CA PHE A 111 14.30 -1.80 4.82
C PHE A 111 15.33 -1.07 5.67
N HIS A 112 15.67 0.15 5.27
CA HIS A 112 16.61 1.00 5.99
C HIS A 112 16.16 2.45 5.96
N SER A 113 16.14 3.09 7.13
CA SER A 113 16.00 4.54 7.29
C SER A 113 17.20 5.10 8.04
N ASN A 114 17.68 6.28 7.62
CA ASN A 114 18.75 6.98 8.34
C ASN A 114 18.25 7.74 9.58
N LYS A 115 16.93 7.87 9.75
CA LYS A 115 16.29 8.44 10.93
C LYS A 115 15.03 7.65 11.27
N HIS A 116 14.73 7.57 12.55
CA HIS A 116 13.50 6.94 13.06
C HIS A 116 12.33 7.92 12.98
N ASP A 117 12.53 9.15 13.47
CA ASP A 117 11.54 10.22 13.40
C ASP A 117 11.80 11.14 12.21
N ILE A 118 10.82 11.23 11.32
CA ILE A 118 10.82 12.15 10.19
C ILE A 118 9.68 13.15 10.37
N GLU A 119 10.02 14.43 10.45
CA GLU A 119 9.01 15.50 10.47
C GLU A 119 8.37 15.63 9.10
N ILE A 120 7.22 15.02 8.92
CA ILE A 120 6.42 15.08 7.70
C ILE A 120 4.95 15.33 8.04
N ASN A 121 4.26 16.08 7.18
CA ASN A 121 2.81 16.20 7.29
C ASN A 121 2.17 14.80 7.18
N PRO A 122 1.27 14.40 8.09
CA PRO A 122 0.62 13.10 8.05
C PRO A 122 -0.01 12.76 6.69
N LYS A 123 -0.62 13.74 6.01
CA LYS A 123 -1.19 13.54 4.68
C LYS A 123 -0.14 13.12 3.65
N ASP A 124 1.03 13.75 3.67
CA ASP A 124 2.14 13.43 2.77
C ASP A 124 2.74 12.07 3.16
N GLY A 125 2.83 11.77 4.46
CA GLY A 125 3.23 10.46 4.96
C GLY A 125 2.35 9.33 4.43
N VAL A 126 1.01 9.51 4.44
CA VAL A 126 0.06 8.55 3.86
C VAL A 126 0.27 8.39 2.35
N ILE A 127 0.52 9.50 1.63
CA ILE A 127 0.78 9.44 0.19
C ILE A 127 2.05 8.66 -0.10
N ILE A 128 3.11 8.92 0.65
CA ILE A 128 4.39 8.20 0.54
C ILE A 128 4.19 6.71 0.83
N PHE A 129 3.52 6.39 1.95
CA PHE A 129 3.21 5.00 2.29
C PHE A 129 2.51 4.27 1.14
N ARG A 130 1.51 4.90 0.51
CA ARG A 130 0.77 4.33 -0.63
C ARG A 130 1.61 4.17 -1.89
N ILE A 131 2.58 5.06 -2.14
CA ILE A 131 3.52 4.90 -3.26
C ILE A 131 4.43 3.69 -3.02
N ILE A 132 4.96 3.55 -1.80
CA ILE A 132 5.80 2.41 -1.43
C ILE A 132 5.01 1.11 -1.52
N GLN A 133 3.81 1.06 -0.94
CA GLN A 133 2.93 -0.11 -0.97
C GLN A 133 2.62 -0.57 -2.41
N GLU A 134 2.29 0.36 -3.30
CA GLU A 134 2.03 0.05 -4.72
C GLU A 134 3.29 -0.48 -5.42
N SER A 135 4.48 0.08 -5.12
CA SER A 135 5.75 -0.41 -5.65
C SER A 135 6.05 -1.83 -5.17
N VAL A 136 5.88 -2.10 -3.88
CA VAL A 136 6.06 -3.44 -3.29
C VAL A 136 5.09 -4.45 -3.92
N ASN A 137 3.81 -4.10 -4.06
CA ASN A 137 2.80 -4.93 -4.71
C ASN A 137 3.15 -5.24 -6.17
N ASN A 138 3.66 -4.24 -6.91
CA ASN A 138 4.12 -4.45 -8.28
C ASN A 138 5.31 -5.41 -8.34
N THR A 139 6.24 -5.29 -7.41
CA THR A 139 7.37 -6.24 -7.29
C THR A 139 6.87 -7.65 -7.03
N LEU A 140 6.00 -7.85 -6.03
CA LEU A 140 5.46 -9.17 -5.68
C LEU A 140 4.66 -9.83 -6.82
N LYS A 141 3.87 -9.04 -7.55
CA LYS A 141 2.97 -9.56 -8.60
C LYS A 141 3.65 -9.77 -9.95
N HIS A 142 4.65 -8.96 -10.26
CA HIS A 142 5.10 -8.83 -11.66
C HIS A 142 6.60 -9.01 -11.87
N SER A 143 7.43 -8.76 -10.84
CA SER A 143 8.87 -8.68 -11.06
C SER A 143 9.59 -10.02 -11.05
N LYS A 144 9.06 -11.05 -10.37
CA LYS A 144 9.77 -12.29 -10.05
C LYS A 144 11.11 -12.05 -9.30
N ALA A 145 11.24 -10.90 -8.64
CA ALA A 145 12.42 -10.55 -7.88
C ALA A 145 12.61 -11.47 -6.68
N LYS A 146 13.87 -11.67 -6.30
CA LYS A 146 14.23 -12.36 -5.05
C LYS A 146 14.54 -11.39 -3.93
N ASN A 147 14.94 -10.16 -4.27
CA ASN A 147 15.31 -9.14 -3.30
C ASN A 147 14.60 -7.82 -3.62
N LEU A 148 14.14 -7.16 -2.58
CA LEU A 148 13.58 -5.82 -2.62
C LEU A 148 14.28 -4.96 -1.57
N LYS A 149 14.84 -3.85 -1.99
CA LYS A 149 15.53 -2.90 -1.11
C LYS A 149 14.78 -1.58 -1.07
N ILE A 150 14.50 -1.10 0.15
CA ILE A 150 13.83 0.17 0.39
C ILE A 150 14.73 1.00 1.30
N GLN A 151 15.09 2.20 0.87
CA GLN A 151 15.93 3.14 1.60
C GLN A 151 15.21 4.47 1.75
N VAL A 152 15.17 4.99 2.97
CA VAL A 152 14.63 6.30 3.31
C VAL A 152 15.77 7.15 3.84
N GLU A 153 16.07 8.25 3.16
CA GLU A 153 17.13 9.20 3.52
C GLU A 153 16.49 10.56 3.77
N ASP A 154 16.39 10.93 5.06
CA ASP A 154 15.96 12.27 5.46
C ASP A 154 17.17 13.17 5.69
N SER A 155 17.16 14.32 5.04
CA SER A 155 18.15 15.37 5.15
C SER A 155 17.45 16.72 5.40
N PRO A 156 18.15 17.76 5.89
CA PRO A 156 17.51 19.04 6.27
C PRO A 156 16.70 19.73 5.19
N LYS A 157 16.86 19.35 3.92
CA LYS A 157 16.16 19.98 2.80
C LYS A 157 15.34 19.02 1.97
N THR A 158 15.47 17.70 2.17
CA THR A 158 14.92 16.75 1.20
C THR A 158 14.75 15.39 1.86
N LEU A 159 13.56 14.84 1.71
CA LEU A 159 13.28 13.42 1.96
C LEU A 159 13.44 12.67 0.64
N LYS A 160 14.31 11.66 0.62
CA LYS A 160 14.55 10.82 -0.54
C LYS A 160 14.24 9.38 -0.22
N ILE A 161 13.42 8.75 -1.06
CA ILE A 161 13.04 7.35 -0.92
C ILE A 161 13.47 6.61 -2.18
N THR A 162 14.20 5.52 -1.99
CA THR A 162 14.64 4.66 -3.08
C THR A 162 14.10 3.25 -2.86
N ILE A 163 13.43 2.70 -3.87
CA ILE A 163 12.91 1.33 -3.87
C ILE A 163 13.51 0.63 -5.07
N GLN A 164 14.14 -0.52 -4.86
CA GLN A 164 14.82 -1.26 -5.92
C GLN A 164 14.56 -2.75 -5.79
N ASP A 165 14.11 -3.38 -6.87
CA ASP A 165 14.01 -4.83 -7.00
C ASP A 165 15.03 -5.37 -8.02
N ASN A 166 15.37 -6.65 -7.89
CA ASN A 166 16.24 -7.38 -8.81
C ASN A 166 15.46 -8.32 -9.73
N GLY A 167 14.24 -7.93 -10.09
CA GLY A 167 13.37 -8.75 -10.92
C GLY A 167 13.62 -8.64 -12.42
N VAL A 168 12.66 -9.13 -13.20
CA VAL A 168 12.77 -9.16 -14.67
C VAL A 168 12.70 -7.78 -15.32
N GLY A 169 12.31 -6.75 -14.57
CA GLY A 169 12.12 -5.40 -15.11
C GLY A 169 11.09 -5.34 -16.26
N PHE A 170 11.04 -4.19 -16.92
CA PHE A 170 10.22 -4.00 -18.12
C PHE A 170 10.91 -3.00 -19.07
N GLY A 171 10.67 -3.13 -20.37
CA GLY A 171 11.22 -2.23 -21.40
C GLY A 171 10.35 -0.99 -21.60
N GLY A 172 10.96 0.10 -22.10
CA GLY A 172 10.35 1.42 -22.29
C GLY A 172 9.16 1.52 -23.26
N GLY A 173 8.70 0.41 -23.84
CA GLY A 173 7.52 0.37 -24.72
C GLY A 173 6.22 -0.08 -24.06
N ARG A 174 6.24 -0.43 -22.77
CA ARG A 174 5.02 -0.81 -22.05
C ARG A 174 4.27 0.46 -21.66
N LYS A 175 3.02 0.61 -22.14
CA LYS A 175 2.15 1.70 -21.66
C LYS A 175 2.11 1.65 -20.15
N ASP A 176 2.35 2.78 -19.49
CA ASP A 176 2.26 2.91 -18.05
C ASP A 176 0.96 2.28 -17.55
N GLY A 177 1.06 1.20 -16.79
CA GLY A 177 -0.09 0.55 -16.17
C GLY A 177 -0.78 1.53 -15.19
N SER A 178 -2.03 1.26 -14.82
CA SER A 178 -2.79 2.11 -13.89
C SER A 178 -2.03 2.38 -12.58
N GLY A 179 -1.28 1.40 -12.06
CA GLY A 179 -0.47 1.54 -10.85
C GLY A 179 0.64 2.58 -10.96
N LEU A 180 1.42 2.56 -12.05
CA LEU A 180 2.49 3.55 -12.30
C LEU A 180 1.93 4.96 -12.43
N ASN A 181 0.83 5.12 -13.17
CA ASN A 181 0.16 6.42 -13.32
C ASN A 181 -0.39 6.93 -11.98
N ASN A 182 -0.93 6.04 -11.14
CA ASN A 182 -1.43 6.42 -9.82
C ASN A 182 -0.30 6.87 -8.89
N MET A 183 0.87 6.19 -8.91
CA MET A 183 2.04 6.62 -8.14
C MET A 183 2.53 8.00 -8.60
N LYS A 184 2.62 8.26 -9.90
CA LYS A 184 2.99 9.58 -10.44
C LYS A 184 2.02 10.68 -10.02
N LYS A 185 0.70 10.43 -10.12
CA LYS A 185 -0.32 11.38 -9.65
C LYS A 185 -0.22 11.67 -8.16
N ARG A 186 0.04 10.66 -7.34
CA ARG A 186 0.23 10.81 -5.90
C ARG A 186 1.46 11.66 -5.56
N ALA A 187 2.59 11.42 -6.24
CA ALA A 187 3.80 12.23 -6.06
C ALA A 187 3.53 13.71 -6.38
N LEU A 188 2.81 13.99 -7.47
CA LEU A 188 2.43 15.37 -7.85
C LEU A 188 1.54 16.05 -6.80
N MET A 189 0.72 15.30 -6.03
CA MET A 189 -0.13 15.89 -4.97
C MET A 189 0.66 16.48 -3.80
N MET A 190 1.92 16.13 -3.64
CA MET A 190 2.83 16.65 -2.61
C MET A 190 4.05 17.36 -3.21
N ASP A 191 3.94 17.83 -4.47
CA ASP A 191 5.01 18.51 -5.21
C ASP A 191 6.34 17.74 -5.26
N ALA A 192 6.27 16.39 -5.18
CA ALA A 192 7.43 15.52 -5.21
C ALA A 192 7.71 14.99 -6.62
N ASN A 193 8.99 14.79 -6.91
CA ASN A 193 9.46 14.17 -8.14
C ASN A 193 9.54 12.65 -7.97
N LEU A 194 8.89 11.90 -8.87
CA LEU A 194 8.92 10.44 -8.92
C LEU A 194 9.57 9.97 -10.22
N GLU A 195 10.75 9.39 -10.09
CA GLU A 195 11.49 8.77 -11.20
C GLU A 195 11.37 7.25 -11.12
N ILE A 196 11.02 6.61 -12.23
CA ILE A 196 10.95 5.15 -12.33
C ILE A 196 11.84 4.72 -13.49
N THR A 197 12.86 3.93 -13.19
CA THR A 197 13.76 3.33 -14.17
C THR A 197 13.64 1.82 -14.09
N SER A 198 13.47 1.18 -15.24
CA SER A 198 13.39 -0.28 -15.33
C SER A 198 14.15 -0.77 -16.55
N HIS A 199 14.91 -1.82 -16.36
CA HIS A 199 15.67 -2.44 -17.43
C HIS A 199 15.36 -3.95 -17.44
N PRO A 200 15.10 -4.54 -18.62
CA PRO A 200 14.91 -5.98 -18.74
C PRO A 200 16.06 -6.75 -18.08
N ASP A 201 15.73 -7.78 -17.32
CA ASP A 201 16.65 -8.69 -16.63
C ASP A 201 17.57 -8.06 -15.56
N ILE A 202 17.35 -6.77 -15.23
CA ILE A 202 18.09 -6.06 -14.18
C ILE A 202 17.18 -5.74 -12.99
N GLY A 203 15.91 -5.39 -13.28
CA GLY A 203 14.93 -5.02 -12.27
C GLY A 203 14.39 -3.60 -12.45
N THR A 204 13.73 -3.11 -11.39
CA THR A 204 13.10 -1.78 -11.37
C THR A 204 13.61 -0.98 -10.19
N ALA A 205 13.90 0.29 -10.43
CA ALA A 205 14.25 1.27 -9.41
C ALA A 205 13.26 2.45 -9.46
N LEU A 206 12.72 2.80 -8.30
CA LEU A 206 11.86 3.94 -8.08
C LEU A 206 12.58 4.91 -7.14
N LYS A 207 12.59 6.19 -7.48
CA LYS A 207 13.14 7.27 -6.65
C LYS A 207 12.10 8.36 -6.48
N LEU A 208 11.73 8.63 -5.23
CA LEU A 208 10.86 9.72 -4.82
C LEU A 208 11.69 10.77 -4.10
N LYS A 209 11.47 12.06 -4.45
CA LYS A 209 12.27 13.15 -3.89
C LYS A 209 11.44 14.42 -3.76
#